data_56f48c64fc168128f3fbc70d86e80e7f
#
_entry.id   56f48c64fc168128f3fbc70d86e80e7f
#
_cell.length_a   1.000
_cell.length_b   1.000
_cell.length_c   1.000
_cell.angle_alpha   90.00
_cell.angle_beta   90.00
_cell.angle_gamma   90.00
#
_symmetry.space_group_name_H-M   'P 1'
#
loop_
_entity.id
_entity.type
_entity.pdbx_description
1 polymer ?
#
loop_
_entity_poly.entity_id
_entity_poly.type
_entity_poly.pdbx_seq_one_letter_code
_entity_poly.pdbx_strand_id
1 'polypeptide(L)'
;MEDRVKRIEKALDHFLPERKGSLSETVTDAMRYSLLNGGKRVRAVLTLAFCELCGGDEDMAMPFACAVEMVHAYSLIHDDLPCMDNDDMRRGKPSNHKVYGENYALLAGDGLLTKAFETALSSEAFRNVGMERAAYAAAVLARCAGEHGMVGGQCIDLATENRTVSLDELCEKDTGKTANLIMAACMMGCIAAGANETQINAAKEYALHIGLAFQIRDDILDVTGDAKELGKNIGVDAQNARCTYVSILGVEKAQALVYEHTEKALHALDAFDADSTFLHEFAEKLATRSK
;
A
#
# COMPACT_ATOMS: atom_id res chain seq x y z
N MET A 1 15.95 -6.62 -2.64
CA MET A 1 14.47 -6.69 -2.56
C MET A 1 13.99 -8.07 -2.11
N GLU A 2 14.39 -9.17 -2.74
CA GLU A 2 13.90 -10.53 -2.38
C GLU A 2 14.15 -10.94 -0.94
N ASP A 3 15.30 -10.60 -0.37
CA ASP A 3 15.61 -10.93 1.02
C ASP A 3 14.74 -10.15 2.01
N ARG A 4 14.45 -8.88 1.73
CA ARG A 4 13.47 -8.11 2.52
C ARG A 4 12.09 -8.75 2.48
N VAL A 5 11.62 -9.17 1.30
CA VAL A 5 10.31 -9.85 1.17
C VAL A 5 10.27 -11.13 2.01
N LYS A 6 11.31 -11.97 1.98
CA LYS A 6 11.38 -13.20 2.80
C LYS A 6 11.32 -12.90 4.30
N ARG A 7 12.05 -11.86 4.76
CA ARG A 7 12.02 -11.44 6.17
C ARG A 7 10.63 -10.92 6.58
N ILE A 8 10.00 -10.11 5.72
CA ILE A 8 8.64 -9.60 5.94
C ILE A 8 7.64 -10.76 6.02
N GLU A 9 7.67 -11.71 5.09
CA GLU A 9 6.77 -12.88 5.10
C GLU A 9 6.90 -13.69 6.41
N LYS A 10 8.12 -13.91 6.86
CA LYS A 10 8.38 -14.57 8.14
C LYS A 10 7.85 -13.78 9.34
N ALA A 11 8.01 -12.46 9.31
CA ALA A 11 7.51 -11.58 10.37
C ALA A 11 5.98 -11.51 10.38
N LEU A 12 5.33 -11.47 9.21
CA LEU A 12 3.86 -11.51 9.11
C LEU A 12 3.29 -12.80 9.70
N ASP A 13 3.93 -13.95 9.44
CA ASP A 13 3.53 -15.23 10.05
C ASP A 13 3.72 -15.24 11.58
N HIS A 14 4.81 -14.62 12.07
CA HIS A 14 5.07 -14.45 13.50
C HIS A 14 3.99 -13.57 14.19
N PHE A 15 3.63 -12.44 13.61
CA PHE A 15 2.65 -11.51 14.20
C PHE A 15 1.20 -11.99 14.09
N LEU A 16 0.89 -12.92 13.17
CA LEU A 16 -0.43 -13.53 13.03
C LEU A 16 -0.33 -15.07 13.08
N PRO A 17 -0.04 -15.67 14.25
CA PRO A 17 0.10 -17.11 14.38
C PRO A 17 -1.24 -17.83 14.19
N GLU A 18 -1.18 -19.09 13.81
CA GLU A 18 -2.35 -19.97 13.78
C GLU A 18 -3.02 -20.09 15.16
N ARG A 19 -4.33 -20.25 15.19
CA ARG A 19 -5.13 -20.40 16.42
C ARG A 19 -5.94 -21.70 16.42
N LYS A 20 -5.29 -22.82 16.15
CA LYS A 20 -5.94 -24.14 16.06
C LYS A 20 -6.72 -24.51 17.32
N GLY A 21 -7.92 -25.05 17.11
CA GLY A 21 -8.82 -25.48 18.16
C GLY A 21 -9.56 -24.36 18.92
N SER A 22 -9.42 -23.11 18.48
CA SER A 22 -10.22 -22.00 18.97
C SER A 22 -11.54 -21.91 18.22
N LEU A 23 -12.62 -21.47 18.89
CA LEU A 23 -13.89 -21.16 18.22
C LEU A 23 -13.77 -20.02 17.19
N SER A 24 -12.72 -19.20 17.29
CA SER A 24 -12.39 -18.14 16.33
C SER A 24 -11.34 -18.56 15.28
N GLU A 25 -11.03 -19.85 15.15
CA GLU A 25 -10.03 -20.38 14.19
C GLU A 25 -10.35 -19.92 12.76
N THR A 26 -11.59 -20.04 12.33
CA THR A 26 -12.02 -19.69 10.96
C THR A 26 -11.67 -18.24 10.58
N VAL A 27 -11.88 -17.27 11.48
CA VAL A 27 -11.54 -15.87 11.16
C VAL A 27 -10.02 -15.68 11.10
N THR A 28 -9.25 -16.36 11.95
CA THR A 28 -7.78 -16.31 11.89
C THR A 28 -7.27 -16.93 10.59
N ASP A 29 -7.85 -18.05 10.16
CA ASP A 29 -7.49 -18.68 8.88
C ASP A 29 -7.84 -17.79 7.68
N ALA A 30 -8.99 -17.13 7.71
CA ALA A 30 -9.39 -16.17 6.68
C ALA A 30 -8.45 -14.95 6.64
N MET A 31 -8.02 -14.41 7.80
CA MET A 31 -7.00 -13.35 7.88
C MET A 31 -5.66 -13.81 7.27
N ARG A 32 -5.17 -14.98 7.68
CA ARG A 32 -3.92 -15.57 7.19
C ARG A 32 -3.96 -15.88 5.70
N TYR A 33 -5.07 -16.41 5.22
CA TYR A 33 -5.29 -16.69 3.80
C TYR A 33 -5.00 -15.48 2.92
N SER A 34 -5.52 -14.30 3.26
CA SER A 34 -5.31 -13.09 2.47
C SER A 34 -3.95 -12.43 2.76
N LEU A 35 -3.53 -12.38 4.02
CA LEU A 35 -2.28 -11.74 4.41
C LEU A 35 -1.06 -12.48 3.86
N LEU A 36 -1.04 -13.82 3.93
CA LEU A 36 0.10 -14.65 3.53
C LEU A 36 0.02 -15.16 2.08
N ASN A 37 -0.93 -14.67 1.29
CA ASN A 37 -1.08 -15.04 -0.12
C ASN A 37 -0.01 -14.42 -1.05
N GLY A 38 1.17 -14.14 -0.54
CA GLY A 38 2.26 -13.55 -1.31
C GLY A 38 2.00 -12.09 -1.71
N GLY A 39 2.76 -11.64 -2.69
CA GLY A 39 2.72 -10.27 -3.20
C GLY A 39 4.10 -9.61 -3.18
N LYS A 40 4.23 -8.46 -3.84
CA LYS A 40 5.51 -7.72 -3.94
C LYS A 40 5.93 -7.05 -2.61
N ARG A 41 5.05 -6.98 -1.61
CA ARG A 41 5.26 -6.36 -0.28
C ARG A 41 5.84 -4.94 -0.36
N VAL A 42 5.42 -4.18 -1.36
CA VAL A 42 6.01 -2.88 -1.68
C VAL A 42 5.99 -1.93 -0.49
N ARG A 43 4.88 -1.83 0.23
CA ARG A 43 4.74 -0.92 1.38
C ARG A 43 5.69 -1.29 2.51
N ALA A 44 5.74 -2.57 2.86
CA ALA A 44 6.67 -3.06 3.88
C ALA A 44 8.14 -2.87 3.46
N VAL A 45 8.49 -3.16 2.20
CA VAL A 45 9.84 -2.94 1.68
C VAL A 45 10.24 -1.48 1.76
N LEU A 46 9.33 -0.55 1.42
CA LEU A 46 9.58 0.89 1.55
C LEU A 46 9.73 1.31 3.01
N THR A 47 8.96 0.74 3.94
CA THR A 47 9.11 1.00 5.38
C THR A 47 10.53 0.64 5.86
N LEU A 48 11.04 -0.54 5.47
CA LEU A 48 12.39 -0.97 5.83
C LEU A 48 13.46 -0.10 5.14
N ALA A 49 13.27 0.23 3.86
CA ALA A 49 14.23 1.03 3.09
C ALA A 49 14.38 2.46 3.66
N PHE A 50 13.28 3.10 4.07
CA PHE A 50 13.34 4.43 4.68
C PHE A 50 13.91 4.39 6.10
N CYS A 51 13.75 3.29 6.85
CA CYS A 51 14.43 3.10 8.11
C CYS A 51 15.94 3.04 7.91
N GLU A 52 16.42 2.22 6.97
CA GLU A 52 17.83 2.11 6.61
C GLU A 52 18.40 3.45 6.10
N LEU A 53 17.67 4.15 5.22
CA LEU A 53 18.07 5.46 4.69
C LEU A 53 18.30 6.50 5.80
N CYS A 54 17.56 6.40 6.91
CA CYS A 54 17.74 7.23 8.10
C CYS A 54 18.77 6.67 9.09
N GLY A 55 19.53 5.64 8.73
CA GLY A 55 20.56 5.03 9.58
C GLY A 55 20.04 4.06 10.64
N GLY A 56 18.77 3.66 10.58
CA GLY A 56 18.19 2.65 11.47
C GLY A 56 18.45 1.23 10.99
N ASP A 57 18.34 0.26 11.91
CA ASP A 57 18.28 -1.15 11.57
C ASP A 57 16.87 -1.52 11.09
N GLU A 58 16.74 -2.32 10.04
CA GLU A 58 15.47 -2.75 9.50
C GLU A 58 14.56 -3.45 10.53
N ASP A 59 15.16 -4.15 11.52
CA ASP A 59 14.40 -4.79 12.60
C ASP A 59 13.65 -3.77 13.47
N MET A 60 14.13 -2.52 13.55
CA MET A 60 13.39 -1.43 14.22
C MET A 60 12.06 -1.16 13.56
N ALA A 61 11.99 -1.22 12.24
CA ALA A 61 10.81 -0.91 11.46
C ALA A 61 9.94 -2.13 11.13
N MET A 62 10.38 -3.36 11.42
CA MET A 62 9.68 -4.59 11.05
C MET A 62 8.23 -4.67 11.57
N PRO A 63 7.89 -4.31 12.82
CA PRO A 63 6.50 -4.29 13.28
C PRO A 63 5.62 -3.33 12.46
N PHE A 64 6.16 -2.18 12.05
CA PHE A 64 5.44 -1.19 11.24
C PHE A 64 5.28 -1.64 9.79
N ALA A 65 6.30 -2.30 9.23
CA ALA A 65 6.25 -2.94 7.92
C ALA A 65 5.15 -4.03 7.87
N CYS A 66 5.02 -4.83 8.92
CA CYS A 66 3.94 -5.81 9.05
C CYS A 66 2.57 -5.13 9.22
N ALA A 67 2.49 -4.08 10.03
CA ALA A 67 1.24 -3.36 10.28
C ALA A 67 0.67 -2.74 8.99
N VAL A 68 1.50 -2.10 8.16
CA VAL A 68 1.02 -1.50 6.91
C VAL A 68 0.56 -2.55 5.89
N GLU A 69 1.18 -3.74 5.86
CA GLU A 69 0.72 -4.85 5.01
C GLU A 69 -0.60 -5.46 5.52
N MET A 70 -0.83 -5.50 6.84
CA MET A 70 -2.11 -5.91 7.43
C MET A 70 -3.23 -4.92 7.04
N VAL A 71 -2.96 -3.61 7.13
CA VAL A 71 -3.88 -2.56 6.65
C VAL A 71 -4.16 -2.72 5.16
N HIS A 72 -3.14 -2.95 4.35
CA HIS A 72 -3.34 -3.20 2.92
C HIS A 72 -4.12 -4.50 2.64
N ALA A 73 -3.88 -5.56 3.41
CA ALA A 73 -4.58 -6.82 3.22
C ALA A 73 -6.07 -6.73 3.57
N TYR A 74 -6.42 -6.03 4.67
CA TYR A 74 -7.83 -5.83 5.01
C TYR A 74 -8.56 -5.04 3.92
N SER A 75 -7.94 -3.98 3.37
CA SER A 75 -8.58 -3.19 2.34
C SER A 75 -8.92 -4.03 1.10
N LEU A 76 -8.00 -4.90 0.69
CA LEU A 76 -8.25 -5.82 -0.42
C LEU A 76 -9.36 -6.83 -0.14
N ILE A 77 -9.46 -7.35 1.11
CA ILE A 77 -10.55 -8.25 1.49
C ILE A 77 -11.90 -7.55 1.37
N HIS A 78 -11.99 -6.31 1.89
CA HIS A 78 -13.23 -5.55 1.86
C HIS A 78 -13.59 -5.06 0.46
N ASP A 79 -12.60 -4.64 -0.34
CA ASP A 79 -12.82 -4.26 -1.74
C ASP A 79 -13.40 -5.42 -2.57
N ASP A 80 -12.95 -6.66 -2.32
CA ASP A 80 -13.43 -7.85 -3.02
C ASP A 80 -14.87 -8.28 -2.64
N LEU A 81 -15.47 -7.75 -1.55
CA LEU A 81 -16.81 -8.14 -1.11
C LEU A 81 -17.89 -7.84 -2.17
N PRO A 82 -19.00 -8.61 -2.19
CA PRO A 82 -20.10 -8.41 -3.14
C PRO A 82 -20.77 -7.01 -3.09
N CYS A 83 -20.66 -6.32 -1.95
CA CYS A 83 -21.16 -4.95 -1.80
C CYS A 83 -20.17 -3.87 -2.26
N MET A 84 -18.99 -4.26 -2.71
CA MET A 84 -17.92 -3.43 -3.24
C MET A 84 -17.61 -3.84 -4.70
N ASP A 85 -16.38 -4.20 -5.03
CA ASP A 85 -15.98 -4.56 -6.42
C ASP A 85 -16.52 -5.95 -6.86
N ASN A 86 -16.92 -6.81 -5.90
CA ASN A 86 -17.42 -8.17 -6.15
C ASN A 86 -16.43 -9.03 -6.96
N ASP A 87 -15.16 -8.94 -6.65
CA ASP A 87 -14.10 -9.67 -7.36
C ASP A 87 -14.02 -11.12 -6.89
N ASP A 88 -14.08 -12.06 -7.84
CA ASP A 88 -13.99 -13.48 -7.56
C ASP A 88 -12.56 -13.97 -7.29
N MET A 89 -11.55 -13.25 -7.77
CA MET A 89 -10.15 -13.68 -7.75
C MET A 89 -9.21 -12.54 -7.29
N ARG A 90 -8.25 -12.88 -6.43
CA ARG A 90 -7.19 -11.98 -5.99
C ARG A 90 -5.82 -12.66 -6.03
N ARG A 91 -4.84 -12.08 -6.73
CA ARG A 91 -3.48 -12.64 -6.87
C ARG A 91 -3.46 -14.10 -7.35
N GLY A 92 -4.34 -14.45 -8.29
CA GLY A 92 -4.43 -15.79 -8.88
C GLY A 92 -5.09 -16.85 -7.99
N LYS A 93 -5.68 -16.46 -6.85
CA LYS A 93 -6.49 -17.34 -5.99
C LYS A 93 -7.90 -16.76 -5.83
N PRO A 94 -8.89 -17.58 -5.44
CA PRO A 94 -10.22 -17.09 -5.09
C PRO A 94 -10.13 -16.00 -4.00
N SER A 95 -10.96 -14.96 -4.09
CA SER A 95 -11.05 -13.93 -3.08
C SER A 95 -11.55 -14.50 -1.75
N ASN A 96 -11.34 -13.77 -0.65
CA ASN A 96 -11.60 -14.27 0.70
C ASN A 96 -13.06 -14.69 0.89
N HIS A 97 -14.01 -13.87 0.41
CA HIS A 97 -15.44 -14.17 0.53
C HIS A 97 -15.88 -15.41 -0.27
N LYS A 98 -15.16 -15.78 -1.33
CA LYS A 98 -15.42 -17.02 -2.09
C LYS A 98 -14.98 -18.27 -1.34
N VAL A 99 -13.96 -18.16 -0.49
CA VAL A 99 -13.41 -19.30 0.28
C VAL A 99 -14.12 -19.46 1.63
N TYR A 100 -14.35 -18.36 2.35
CA TYR A 100 -14.85 -18.38 3.73
C TYR A 100 -16.28 -17.88 3.89
N GLY A 101 -16.87 -17.28 2.85
CA GLY A 101 -18.15 -16.58 2.91
C GLY A 101 -18.00 -15.10 3.33
N GLU A 102 -19.01 -14.30 2.99
CA GLU A 102 -19.01 -12.84 3.17
C GLU A 102 -18.83 -12.41 4.62
N ASN A 103 -19.50 -13.08 5.55
CA ASN A 103 -19.45 -12.79 6.98
C ASN A 103 -18.04 -13.00 7.56
N TYR A 104 -17.37 -14.09 7.21
CA TYR A 104 -15.99 -14.32 7.67
C TYR A 104 -14.98 -13.42 6.96
N ALA A 105 -15.20 -13.09 5.70
CA ALA A 105 -14.37 -12.13 4.98
C ALA A 105 -14.46 -10.72 5.62
N LEU A 106 -15.69 -10.27 5.94
CA LEU A 106 -15.88 -9.00 6.65
C LEU A 106 -15.11 -8.98 7.98
N LEU A 107 -15.31 -10.02 8.82
CA LEU A 107 -14.63 -10.14 10.12
C LEU A 107 -13.10 -10.30 9.97
N ALA A 108 -12.62 -10.93 8.91
CA ALA A 108 -11.19 -11.05 8.64
C ALA A 108 -10.56 -9.69 8.31
N GLY A 109 -11.26 -8.85 7.56
CA GLY A 109 -10.85 -7.46 7.33
C GLY A 109 -10.78 -6.65 8.62
N ASP A 110 -11.85 -6.67 9.44
CA ASP A 110 -11.89 -6.00 10.75
C ASP A 110 -10.77 -6.50 11.67
N GLY A 111 -10.55 -7.82 11.67
CA GLY A 111 -9.50 -8.47 12.45
C GLY A 111 -8.10 -8.02 12.03
N LEU A 112 -7.82 -7.93 10.73
CA LEU A 112 -6.53 -7.46 10.21
C LEU A 112 -6.29 -5.98 10.49
N LEU A 113 -7.32 -5.13 10.35
CA LEU A 113 -7.22 -3.71 10.70
C LEU A 113 -6.86 -3.53 12.18
N THR A 114 -7.55 -4.23 13.07
CA THR A 114 -7.25 -4.20 14.51
C THR A 114 -5.87 -4.76 14.81
N LYS A 115 -5.50 -5.89 14.17
CA LYS A 115 -4.19 -6.54 14.32
C LYS A 115 -3.02 -5.67 13.87
N ALA A 116 -3.23 -4.82 12.87
CA ALA A 116 -2.21 -3.86 12.43
C ALA A 116 -1.80 -2.92 13.57
N PHE A 117 -2.76 -2.36 14.31
CA PHE A 117 -2.45 -1.49 15.45
C PHE A 117 -1.92 -2.26 16.66
N GLU A 118 -2.41 -3.46 16.93
CA GLU A 118 -1.82 -4.35 17.94
C GLU A 118 -0.34 -4.62 17.63
N THR A 119 0.00 -4.81 16.35
CA THR A 119 1.38 -5.07 15.90
C THR A 119 2.25 -3.81 16.01
N ALA A 120 1.76 -2.66 15.54
CA ALA A 120 2.50 -1.38 15.62
C ALA A 120 2.73 -0.91 17.06
N LEU A 121 1.85 -1.30 17.99
CA LEU A 121 1.93 -0.97 19.43
C LEU A 121 2.33 -2.20 20.28
N SER A 122 2.97 -3.18 19.68
CA SER A 122 3.41 -4.38 20.38
C SER A 122 4.57 -4.11 21.33
N SER A 123 4.77 -5.01 22.30
CA SER A 123 5.96 -4.98 23.16
C SER A 123 7.27 -5.08 22.39
N GLU A 124 7.25 -5.68 21.20
CA GLU A 124 8.38 -5.74 20.28
C GLU A 124 8.67 -4.37 19.67
N ALA A 125 7.66 -3.69 19.15
CA ALA A 125 7.81 -2.32 18.66
C ALA A 125 8.33 -1.38 19.75
N PHE A 126 7.80 -1.47 20.98
CA PHE A 126 8.28 -0.65 22.10
C PHE A 126 9.73 -0.94 22.49
N ARG A 127 10.17 -2.20 22.46
CA ARG A 127 11.57 -2.53 22.70
C ARG A 127 12.50 -2.00 21.60
N ASN A 128 12.05 -2.06 20.36
CA ASN A 128 12.88 -1.69 19.20
C ASN A 128 13.07 -0.17 19.08
N VAL A 129 12.00 0.62 19.28
CA VAL A 129 12.05 2.06 18.98
C VAL A 129 11.61 2.97 20.14
N GLY A 130 11.15 2.40 21.23
CA GLY A 130 10.54 3.15 22.33
C GLY A 130 9.06 3.46 22.10
N MET A 131 8.35 3.73 23.19
CA MET A 131 6.88 3.92 23.20
C MET A 131 6.45 5.15 22.40
N GLU A 132 7.21 6.24 22.48
CA GLU A 132 6.87 7.51 21.81
C GLU A 132 6.90 7.36 20.27
N ARG A 133 7.98 6.79 19.72
CA ARG A 133 8.08 6.58 18.26
C ARG A 133 7.08 5.55 17.77
N ALA A 134 6.84 4.48 18.53
CA ALA A 134 5.83 3.49 18.17
C ALA A 134 4.42 4.10 18.15
N ALA A 135 4.07 4.93 19.14
CA ALA A 135 2.80 5.63 19.17
C ALA A 135 2.67 6.64 18.00
N TYR A 136 3.74 7.35 17.67
CA TYR A 136 3.74 8.28 16.54
C TYR A 136 3.59 7.54 15.20
N ALA A 137 4.31 6.45 14.98
CA ALA A 137 4.18 5.60 13.78
C ALA A 137 2.75 5.05 13.64
N ALA A 138 2.15 4.55 14.73
CA ALA A 138 0.78 4.07 14.74
C ALA A 138 -0.24 5.18 14.43
N ALA A 139 -0.03 6.40 14.94
CA ALA A 139 -0.88 7.55 14.64
C ALA A 139 -0.81 7.97 13.17
N VAL A 140 0.39 7.93 12.56
CA VAL A 140 0.57 8.16 11.12
C VAL A 140 -0.17 7.11 10.31
N LEU A 141 -0.04 5.82 10.66
CA LEU A 141 -0.77 4.74 10.00
C LEU A 141 -2.28 4.94 10.11
N ALA A 142 -2.80 5.27 11.29
CA ALA A 142 -4.22 5.50 11.51
C ALA A 142 -4.77 6.65 10.65
N ARG A 143 -4.05 7.78 10.60
CA ARG A 143 -4.44 8.93 9.79
C ARG A 143 -4.46 8.60 8.29
N CYS A 144 -3.43 7.91 7.80
CA CYS A 144 -3.30 7.56 6.39
C CYS A 144 -4.25 6.43 5.95
N ALA A 145 -4.68 5.57 6.87
CA ALA A 145 -5.64 4.51 6.60
C ALA A 145 -7.11 4.96 6.73
N GLY A 146 -7.39 5.97 7.57
CA GLY A 146 -8.72 6.43 7.94
C GLY A 146 -9.42 7.34 6.90
N GLU A 147 -10.37 8.14 7.41
CA GLU A 147 -11.23 9.02 6.59
C GLU A 147 -10.46 10.14 5.88
N HIS A 148 -9.29 10.52 6.39
CA HIS A 148 -8.39 11.48 5.73
C HIS A 148 -7.40 10.81 4.77
N GLY A 149 -7.48 9.50 4.60
CA GLY A 149 -6.56 8.69 3.80
C GLY A 149 -7.28 7.66 2.95
N MET A 150 -6.89 6.39 3.10
CA MET A 150 -7.34 5.30 2.21
C MET A 150 -8.87 5.11 2.23
N VAL A 151 -9.52 5.13 3.39
CA VAL A 151 -10.99 4.99 3.49
C VAL A 151 -11.68 6.19 2.83
N GLY A 152 -11.18 7.41 3.04
CA GLY A 152 -11.69 8.61 2.35
C GLY A 152 -11.52 8.51 0.84
N GLY A 153 -10.36 8.07 0.36
CA GLY A 153 -10.09 7.84 -1.06
C GLY A 153 -11.02 6.79 -1.68
N GLN A 154 -11.32 5.72 -0.95
CA GLN A 154 -12.30 4.72 -1.38
C GLN A 154 -13.73 5.29 -1.44
N CYS A 155 -14.09 6.18 -0.51
CA CYS A 155 -15.37 6.89 -0.54
C CYS A 155 -15.47 7.80 -1.77
N ILE A 156 -14.39 8.50 -2.14
CA ILE A 156 -14.34 9.32 -3.37
C ILE A 156 -14.45 8.42 -4.60
N ASP A 157 -13.78 7.28 -4.63
CA ASP A 157 -13.85 6.32 -5.73
C ASP A 157 -15.30 5.89 -5.99
N LEU A 158 -16.04 5.45 -4.97
CA LEU A 158 -17.46 5.11 -5.06
C LEU A 158 -18.33 6.30 -5.50
N ALA A 159 -18.08 7.49 -4.95
CA ALA A 159 -18.86 8.70 -5.29
C ALA A 159 -18.60 9.21 -6.71
N THR A 160 -17.50 8.77 -7.32
CA THR A 160 -17.09 9.18 -8.69
C THR A 160 -17.38 8.12 -9.75
N GLU A 161 -17.93 6.96 -9.37
CA GLU A 161 -18.37 5.96 -10.33
C GLU A 161 -19.42 6.50 -11.30
N ASN A 162 -19.32 6.10 -12.57
CA ASN A 162 -20.27 6.43 -13.63
C ASN A 162 -20.47 7.93 -13.89
N ARG A 163 -19.52 8.79 -13.50
CA ARG A 163 -19.53 10.22 -13.84
C ARG A 163 -18.18 10.71 -14.36
N THR A 164 -18.19 11.79 -15.13
CA THR A 164 -16.98 12.49 -15.51
C THR A 164 -16.41 13.22 -14.28
N VAL A 165 -15.12 13.08 -14.03
CA VAL A 165 -14.41 13.77 -12.97
C VAL A 165 -13.33 14.70 -13.53
N SER A 166 -12.99 15.73 -12.80
CA SER A 166 -11.84 16.60 -13.10
C SER A 166 -10.53 15.89 -12.78
N LEU A 167 -9.43 16.43 -13.30
CA LEU A 167 -8.08 15.94 -12.96
C LEU A 167 -7.79 16.07 -11.46
N ASP A 168 -8.24 17.16 -10.83
CA ASP A 168 -8.06 17.39 -9.40
C ASP A 168 -8.81 16.35 -8.55
N GLU A 169 -10.06 16.01 -8.89
CA GLU A 169 -10.83 14.97 -8.22
C GLU A 169 -10.19 13.58 -8.38
N LEU A 170 -9.65 13.30 -9.57
CA LEU A 170 -8.92 12.05 -9.81
C LEU A 170 -7.64 11.97 -8.98
N CYS A 171 -6.89 13.07 -8.93
CA CYS A 171 -5.68 13.16 -8.11
C CYS A 171 -6.00 13.04 -6.60
N GLU A 172 -7.08 13.64 -6.12
CA GLU A 172 -7.53 13.52 -4.72
C GLU A 172 -7.91 12.07 -4.37
N LYS A 173 -8.67 11.40 -5.25
CA LYS A 173 -9.02 9.99 -5.13
C LYS A 173 -7.77 9.11 -5.00
N ASP A 174 -6.83 9.25 -5.93
CA ASP A 174 -5.64 8.40 -5.98
C ASP A 174 -4.63 8.71 -4.88
N THR A 175 -4.56 9.97 -4.45
CA THR A 175 -3.83 10.36 -3.24
C THR A 175 -4.42 9.66 -2.02
N GLY A 176 -5.74 9.69 -1.86
CA GLY A 176 -6.45 9.02 -0.78
C GLY A 176 -6.27 7.51 -0.83
N LYS A 177 -6.81 6.88 -1.86
CA LYS A 177 -6.92 5.43 -2.00
C LYS A 177 -5.56 4.72 -2.03
N THR A 178 -4.56 5.32 -2.70
CA THR A 178 -3.28 4.64 -2.98
C THR A 178 -2.08 5.29 -2.32
N ALA A 179 -1.85 6.60 -2.52
CA ALA A 179 -0.61 7.25 -2.09
C ALA A 179 -0.52 7.37 -0.57
N ASN A 180 -1.63 7.62 0.14
CA ASN A 180 -1.62 7.78 1.59
C ASN A 180 -1.03 6.58 2.34
N LEU A 181 -1.35 5.36 1.92
CA LEU A 181 -0.80 4.18 2.60
C LEU A 181 0.69 3.95 2.25
N ILE A 182 1.15 4.42 1.09
CA ILE A 182 2.58 4.45 0.75
C ILE A 182 3.29 5.53 1.58
N MET A 183 2.66 6.71 1.77
CA MET A 183 3.18 7.75 2.67
C MET A 183 3.32 7.24 4.10
N ALA A 184 2.31 6.54 4.63
CA ALA A 184 2.42 5.91 5.94
C ALA A 184 3.63 4.99 6.04
N ALA A 185 3.84 4.13 5.03
CA ALA A 185 4.95 3.19 4.99
C ALA A 185 6.32 3.90 5.06
N CYS A 186 6.55 4.90 4.22
CA CYS A 186 7.83 5.63 4.17
C CYS A 186 8.06 6.44 5.46
N MET A 187 7.02 7.16 5.92
CA MET A 187 7.11 7.95 7.17
C MET A 187 7.37 7.07 8.39
N MET A 188 6.70 5.93 8.51
CA MET A 188 6.93 4.99 9.64
C MET A 188 8.35 4.45 9.66
N GLY A 189 8.96 4.21 8.50
CA GLY A 189 10.37 3.83 8.41
C GLY A 189 11.28 4.91 9.00
N CYS A 190 11.10 6.17 8.59
CA CYS A 190 11.83 7.31 9.12
C CYS A 190 11.62 7.48 10.63
N ILE A 191 10.38 7.40 11.11
CA ILE A 191 10.03 7.53 12.53
C ILE A 191 10.71 6.42 13.35
N ALA A 192 10.71 5.19 12.87
CA ALA A 192 11.37 4.07 13.55
C ALA A 192 12.86 4.33 13.76
N ALA A 193 13.55 4.87 12.76
CA ALA A 193 14.96 5.24 12.85
C ALA A 193 15.22 6.49 13.71
N GLY A 194 14.18 7.27 14.04
CA GLY A 194 14.34 8.53 14.79
C GLY A 194 14.73 9.72 13.93
N ALA A 195 14.33 9.72 12.67
CA ALA A 195 14.55 10.80 11.72
C ALA A 195 13.95 12.12 12.19
N ASN A 196 14.50 13.23 11.69
CA ASN A 196 13.96 14.57 11.96
C ASN A 196 12.73 14.87 11.07
N GLU A 197 12.02 15.96 11.37
CA GLU A 197 10.80 16.35 10.62
C GLU A 197 11.07 16.62 9.14
N THR A 198 12.23 17.13 8.76
CA THR A 198 12.61 17.38 7.37
C THR A 198 12.67 16.06 6.59
N GLN A 199 13.31 15.06 7.15
CA GLN A 199 13.41 13.72 6.56
C GLN A 199 12.05 13.01 6.49
N ILE A 200 11.22 13.12 7.54
CA ILE A 200 9.86 12.55 7.54
C ILE A 200 8.99 13.21 6.46
N ASN A 201 9.08 14.54 6.29
CA ASN A 201 8.35 15.24 5.25
C ASN A 201 8.87 14.89 3.84
N ALA A 202 10.17 14.75 3.66
CA ALA A 202 10.76 14.29 2.41
C ALA A 202 10.31 12.87 2.04
N ALA A 203 10.25 11.95 3.01
CA ALA A 203 9.71 10.61 2.80
C ALA A 203 8.22 10.63 2.40
N LYS A 204 7.44 11.55 2.98
CA LYS A 204 6.04 11.78 2.60
C LYS A 204 5.92 12.26 1.16
N GLU A 205 6.71 13.26 0.74
CA GLU A 205 6.73 13.78 -0.62
C GLU A 205 7.15 12.71 -1.63
N TYR A 206 8.23 11.97 -1.36
CA TYR A 206 8.63 10.82 -2.18
C TYR A 206 7.46 9.86 -2.39
N ALA A 207 6.81 9.45 -1.31
CA ALA A 207 5.75 8.46 -1.34
C ALA A 207 4.48 8.96 -2.05
N LEU A 208 4.11 10.23 -1.87
CA LEU A 208 3.00 10.86 -2.59
C LEU A 208 3.21 10.75 -4.10
N HIS A 209 4.38 11.17 -4.56
CA HIS A 209 4.68 11.20 -5.98
C HIS A 209 4.86 9.80 -6.57
N ILE A 210 5.44 8.86 -5.84
CA ILE A 210 5.48 7.44 -6.24
C ILE A 210 4.07 6.85 -6.35
N GLY A 211 3.19 7.15 -5.41
CA GLY A 211 1.80 6.67 -5.42
C GLY A 211 1.01 7.17 -6.62
N LEU A 212 1.13 8.46 -6.95
CA LEU A 212 0.51 9.06 -8.12
C LEU A 212 1.10 8.52 -9.43
N ALA A 213 2.44 8.48 -9.55
CA ALA A 213 3.09 7.89 -10.72
C ALA A 213 2.67 6.43 -10.96
N PHE A 214 2.48 5.68 -9.86
CA PHE A 214 2.00 4.30 -9.91
C PHE A 214 0.60 4.21 -10.54
N GLN A 215 -0.37 5.01 -10.08
CA GLN A 215 -1.74 5.00 -10.60
C GLN A 215 -1.80 5.47 -12.06
N ILE A 216 -1.13 6.57 -12.38
CA ILE A 216 -1.07 7.07 -13.76
C ILE A 216 -0.47 6.01 -14.70
N ARG A 217 0.57 5.31 -14.25
CA ARG A 217 1.20 4.23 -15.03
C ARG A 217 0.27 3.03 -15.18
N ASP A 218 -0.52 2.68 -14.15
CA ASP A 218 -1.53 1.62 -14.27
C ASP A 218 -2.59 1.96 -15.32
N ASP A 219 -3.10 3.20 -15.34
CA ASP A 219 -4.04 3.68 -16.36
C ASP A 219 -3.46 3.59 -17.79
N ILE A 220 -2.18 3.95 -17.95
CA ILE A 220 -1.49 3.82 -19.23
C ILE A 220 -1.40 2.35 -19.66
N LEU A 221 -1.04 1.47 -18.73
CA LEU A 221 -0.90 0.04 -19.01
C LEU A 221 -2.24 -0.64 -19.31
N ASP A 222 -3.34 -0.16 -18.75
CA ASP A 222 -4.68 -0.68 -19.08
C ASP A 222 -5.04 -0.42 -20.55
N VAL A 223 -4.54 0.66 -21.15
CA VAL A 223 -4.82 1.02 -22.55
C VAL A 223 -3.76 0.49 -23.52
N THR A 224 -2.48 0.46 -23.12
CA THR A 224 -1.34 0.20 -24.03
C THR A 224 -0.69 -1.16 -23.81
N GLY A 225 -1.02 -1.85 -22.73
CA GLY A 225 -0.38 -3.11 -22.33
C GLY A 225 -0.79 -4.31 -23.18
N ASP A 226 -0.08 -5.42 -23.04
CA ASP A 226 -0.48 -6.74 -23.58
C ASP A 226 -1.12 -7.57 -22.46
N ALA A 227 -2.35 -8.03 -22.67
CA ALA A 227 -3.10 -8.83 -21.70
C ALA A 227 -2.35 -10.08 -21.22
N LYS A 228 -1.55 -10.69 -22.11
CA LYS A 228 -0.74 -11.88 -21.78
C LYS A 228 0.45 -11.54 -20.88
N GLU A 229 1.08 -10.37 -21.08
CA GLU A 229 2.21 -9.93 -20.26
C GLU A 229 1.74 -9.41 -18.91
N LEU A 230 0.61 -8.70 -18.86
CA LEU A 230 0.03 -8.13 -17.64
C LEU A 230 -0.64 -9.17 -16.73
N GLY A 231 -1.04 -10.33 -17.28
CA GLY A 231 -1.77 -11.37 -16.54
C GLY A 231 -3.16 -10.95 -16.05
N LYS A 232 -3.71 -9.85 -16.61
CA LYS A 232 -5.06 -9.33 -16.35
C LYS A 232 -5.69 -8.83 -17.67
N ASN A 233 -7.01 -8.66 -17.69
CA ASN A 233 -7.68 -8.05 -18.83
C ASN A 233 -7.24 -6.60 -19.01
N ILE A 234 -7.17 -6.11 -20.25
CA ILE A 234 -6.91 -4.73 -20.63
C ILE A 234 -8.21 -4.06 -21.06
N GLY A 235 -8.27 -2.72 -21.01
CA GLY A 235 -9.46 -1.95 -21.37
C GLY A 235 -10.59 -2.09 -20.35
N VAL A 236 -10.30 -2.57 -19.15
CA VAL A 236 -11.29 -2.77 -18.09
C VAL A 236 -11.87 -1.43 -17.63
N ASP A 237 -11.03 -0.40 -17.52
CA ASP A 237 -11.48 0.94 -17.11
C ASP A 237 -12.44 1.53 -18.13
N ALA A 238 -12.18 1.36 -19.42
CA ALA A 238 -13.10 1.80 -20.48
C ALA A 238 -14.42 1.02 -20.49
N GLN A 239 -14.38 -0.30 -20.22
CA GLN A 239 -15.59 -1.13 -20.11
C GLN A 239 -16.44 -0.73 -18.90
N ASN A 240 -15.81 -0.33 -17.79
CA ASN A 240 -16.48 0.09 -16.57
C ASN A 240 -16.80 1.59 -16.54
N ALA A 241 -16.63 2.32 -17.67
CA ALA A 241 -16.82 3.77 -17.76
C ALA A 241 -16.08 4.58 -16.68
N ARG A 242 -14.92 4.05 -16.22
CA ARG A 242 -14.05 4.73 -15.24
C ARG A 242 -13.32 5.89 -15.91
N CYS A 243 -13.28 7.03 -15.23
CA CYS A 243 -12.49 8.17 -15.65
C CYS A 243 -11.04 7.96 -15.18
N THR A 244 -10.08 8.05 -16.11
CA THR A 244 -8.65 7.79 -15.90
C THR A 244 -7.81 8.98 -16.36
N TYR A 245 -6.53 9.06 -15.95
CA TYR A 245 -5.60 10.08 -16.47
C TYR A 245 -5.49 10.01 -18.01
N VAL A 246 -5.52 8.81 -18.57
CA VAL A 246 -5.45 8.62 -20.02
C VAL A 246 -6.70 9.12 -20.70
N SER A 247 -7.89 8.90 -20.14
CA SER A 247 -9.15 9.38 -20.72
C SER A 247 -9.28 10.91 -20.71
N ILE A 248 -8.67 11.58 -19.71
CA ILE A 248 -8.69 13.05 -19.57
C ILE A 248 -7.58 13.71 -20.41
N LEU A 249 -6.36 13.18 -20.36
CA LEU A 249 -5.16 13.85 -20.89
C LEU A 249 -4.65 13.25 -22.21
N GLY A 250 -4.99 12.00 -22.50
CA GLY A 250 -4.35 11.18 -23.52
C GLY A 250 -3.03 10.57 -23.04
N VAL A 251 -2.58 9.50 -23.72
CA VAL A 251 -1.42 8.69 -23.31
C VAL A 251 -0.13 9.50 -23.18
N GLU A 252 0.15 10.38 -24.15
CA GLU A 252 1.41 11.17 -24.17
C GLU A 252 1.55 12.09 -22.95
N LYS A 253 0.47 12.82 -22.61
CA LYS A 253 0.46 13.74 -21.46
C LYS A 253 0.44 12.96 -20.14
N ALA A 254 -0.28 11.85 -20.07
CA ALA A 254 -0.24 10.96 -18.90
C ALA A 254 1.18 10.42 -18.67
N GLN A 255 1.90 10.02 -19.75
CA GLN A 255 3.28 9.58 -19.63
C GLN A 255 4.22 10.71 -19.19
N ALA A 256 4.03 11.93 -19.67
CA ALA A 256 4.80 13.09 -19.20
C ALA A 256 4.56 13.36 -17.71
N LEU A 257 3.31 13.19 -17.23
CA LEU A 257 2.96 13.34 -15.82
C LEU A 257 3.61 12.25 -14.94
N VAL A 258 3.71 11.01 -15.42
CA VAL A 258 4.50 9.95 -14.73
C VAL A 258 5.93 10.38 -14.51
N TYR A 259 6.59 10.92 -15.55
CA TYR A 259 7.98 11.40 -15.42
C TYR A 259 8.09 12.59 -14.45
N GLU A 260 7.17 13.55 -14.52
CA GLU A 260 7.15 14.70 -13.62
C GLU A 260 7.04 14.25 -12.14
N HIS A 261 6.12 13.33 -11.84
CA HIS A 261 5.99 12.79 -10.48
C HIS A 261 7.23 11.98 -10.07
N THR A 262 7.82 11.21 -10.98
CA THR A 262 9.05 10.46 -10.69
C THR A 262 10.20 11.40 -10.34
N GLU A 263 10.43 12.47 -11.11
CA GLU A 263 11.45 13.48 -10.81
C GLU A 263 11.23 14.15 -9.45
N LYS A 264 9.99 14.52 -9.12
CA LYS A 264 9.65 15.07 -7.79
C LYS A 264 9.95 14.10 -6.66
N ALA A 265 9.67 12.82 -6.87
CA ALA A 265 10.00 11.78 -5.89
C ALA A 265 11.53 11.66 -5.72
N LEU A 266 12.29 11.63 -6.80
CA LEU A 266 13.75 11.57 -6.75
C LEU A 266 14.35 12.79 -6.05
N HIS A 267 13.85 13.99 -6.34
CA HIS A 267 14.30 15.22 -5.69
C HIS A 267 14.03 15.24 -4.17
N ALA A 268 12.95 14.60 -3.72
CA ALA A 268 12.69 14.48 -2.29
C ALA A 268 13.78 13.69 -1.55
N LEU A 269 14.52 12.82 -2.24
CA LEU A 269 15.62 12.04 -1.65
C LEU A 269 16.86 12.90 -1.35
N ASP A 270 16.98 14.11 -1.91
CA ASP A 270 18.08 15.05 -1.62
C ASP A 270 18.13 15.50 -0.13
N ALA A 271 17.06 15.27 0.61
CA ALA A 271 17.02 15.54 2.05
C ALA A 271 17.79 14.51 2.90
N PHE A 272 18.33 13.46 2.28
CA PHE A 272 19.04 12.38 2.96
C PHE A 272 20.49 12.32 2.51
N ASP A 273 21.41 12.30 3.46
CA ASP A 273 22.86 12.21 3.20
C ASP A 273 23.34 10.78 2.92
N ALA A 274 22.47 9.79 3.07
CA ALA A 274 22.79 8.38 2.92
C ALA A 274 22.56 7.86 1.49
N ASP A 275 23.05 6.65 1.19
CA ASP A 275 22.85 6.00 -0.10
C ASP A 275 21.37 5.69 -0.36
N SER A 276 20.77 6.40 -1.31
CA SER A 276 19.40 6.27 -1.76
C SER A 276 19.22 5.47 -3.07
N THR A 277 20.28 4.82 -3.55
CA THR A 277 20.31 4.11 -4.85
C THR A 277 19.14 3.15 -5.01
N PHE A 278 18.79 2.38 -3.96
CA PHE A 278 17.66 1.47 -4.01
C PHE A 278 16.33 2.20 -4.29
N LEU A 279 16.10 3.35 -3.66
CA LEU A 279 14.86 4.12 -3.82
C LEU A 279 14.81 4.84 -5.19
N HIS A 280 15.96 5.28 -5.73
CA HIS A 280 16.08 5.78 -7.10
C HIS A 280 15.70 4.71 -8.11
N GLU A 281 16.34 3.54 -8.05
CA GLU A 281 16.01 2.42 -8.93
C GLU A 281 14.57 1.95 -8.81
N PHE A 282 14.00 2.00 -7.59
CA PHE A 282 12.61 1.63 -7.36
C PHE A 282 11.66 2.60 -8.10
N ALA A 283 11.88 3.91 -7.97
CA ALA A 283 11.09 4.94 -8.64
C ALA A 283 11.16 4.82 -10.17
N GLU A 284 12.36 4.68 -10.74
CA GLU A 284 12.59 4.53 -12.17
C GLU A 284 11.95 3.26 -12.74
N LYS A 285 12.10 2.12 -12.04
CA LYS A 285 11.47 0.85 -12.44
C LYS A 285 9.94 0.94 -12.41
N LEU A 286 9.39 1.69 -11.48
CA LEU A 286 7.94 1.90 -11.40
C LEU A 286 7.44 2.75 -12.58
N ALA A 287 8.15 3.83 -12.93
CA ALA A 287 7.80 4.70 -14.04
C ALA A 287 7.88 4.01 -15.42
N THR A 288 8.81 3.04 -15.55
CA THR A 288 9.12 2.37 -16.82
C THR A 288 8.54 0.96 -16.94
N ARG A 289 7.87 0.44 -15.89
CA ARG A 289 7.33 -0.93 -15.89
C ARG A 289 6.41 -1.18 -17.08
N SER A 290 6.44 -2.39 -17.61
CA SER A 290 5.55 -2.90 -18.66
C SER A 290 4.49 -3.87 -18.11
N LYS A 291 4.60 -4.20 -16.81
CA LYS A 291 3.71 -5.13 -16.11
C LYS A 291 3.66 -4.87 -14.59
#